data_5f9f10a8366f239306b139842f86a735
#
_entry.id   5f9f10a8366f239306b139842f86a735
#
_cell.length_a   1.000
_cell.length_b   1.000
_cell.length_c   1.000
_cell.angle_alpha   90.00
_cell.angle_beta   90.00
_cell.angle_gamma   90.00
#
_symmetry.space_group_name_H-M   'P 1'
#
loop_
_entity.id
_entity.type
_entity.pdbx_description
1 polymer ?
#
loop_
_entity_poly.entity_id
_entity_poly.type
_entity_poly.pdbx_seq_one_letter_code
_entity_poly.pdbx_strand_id
1 'polypeptide(L)'
;MATRYFSQNDQDFFDRVNNELIGDLPSNQDGIINQTIVIYQHAIEETKTNMYGEAAAGKVYKPGVQTTALITADDFDFNTEEFGPDLRQNATFAILRQSLQDADVRPELGDVIDWNFGHWEVSSMNENQLVGGQVENNFSVTLSTFLIRRSNLQIERIRSN
;
A
#
# COMPACT_ATOMS: atom_id res chain seq x y z
N MET A 1 -23.67 -9.53 -4.09
CA MET A 1 -24.63 -10.54 -4.61
C MET A 1 -23.86 -11.70 -5.21
N ALA A 2 -24.15 -12.92 -4.75
CA ALA A 2 -23.58 -14.10 -5.40
C ALA A 2 -24.05 -14.17 -6.85
N THR A 3 -23.13 -14.38 -7.78
CA THR A 3 -23.46 -14.55 -9.20
C THR A 3 -23.89 -15.99 -9.47
N ARG A 4 -24.59 -16.24 -10.59
CA ARG A 4 -25.04 -17.59 -10.97
C ARG A 4 -23.92 -18.62 -11.06
N TYR A 5 -22.70 -18.17 -11.33
CA TYR A 5 -21.52 -19.01 -11.56
C TYR A 5 -20.47 -18.92 -10.46
N PHE A 6 -20.66 -18.03 -9.49
CA PHE A 6 -19.74 -17.83 -8.38
C PHE A 6 -20.54 -17.67 -7.08
N SER A 7 -20.52 -18.69 -6.25
CA SER A 7 -21.29 -18.71 -5.01
C SER A 7 -20.64 -17.85 -3.93
N GLN A 8 -21.45 -17.36 -2.98
CA GLN A 8 -20.92 -16.63 -1.82
C GLN A 8 -19.94 -17.49 -1.02
N ASN A 9 -20.21 -18.78 -0.90
CA ASN A 9 -19.33 -19.73 -0.19
C ASN A 9 -17.94 -19.84 -0.83
N ASP A 10 -17.85 -19.70 -2.16
CA ASP A 10 -16.57 -19.74 -2.86
C ASP A 10 -15.79 -18.44 -2.61
N GLN A 11 -16.47 -17.29 -2.55
CA GLN A 11 -15.85 -16.00 -2.19
C GLN A 11 -15.31 -16.07 -0.76
N ASP A 12 -16.12 -16.47 0.19
CA ASP A 12 -15.75 -16.62 1.60
C ASP A 12 -14.58 -17.60 1.78
N PHE A 13 -14.53 -18.64 0.94
CA PHE A 13 -13.41 -19.59 0.93
C PHE A 13 -12.11 -18.94 0.43
N PHE A 14 -12.16 -18.19 -0.69
CA PHE A 14 -10.99 -17.48 -1.21
C PHE A 14 -10.49 -16.41 -0.23
N ASP A 15 -11.39 -15.64 0.35
CA ASP A 15 -11.03 -14.61 1.34
C ASP A 15 -10.38 -15.25 2.58
N ARG A 16 -10.91 -16.38 3.04
CA ARG A 16 -10.30 -17.10 4.15
C ARG A 16 -8.89 -17.61 3.83
N VAL A 17 -8.71 -18.24 2.65
CA VAL A 17 -7.38 -18.75 2.24
C VAL A 17 -6.39 -17.61 2.06
N ASN A 18 -6.80 -16.49 1.48
CA ASN A 18 -5.95 -15.32 1.33
C ASN A 18 -5.57 -14.71 2.68
N ASN A 19 -6.51 -14.65 3.64
CA ASN A 19 -6.23 -14.18 5.00
C ASN A 19 -5.28 -15.12 5.75
N GLU A 20 -5.37 -16.43 5.55
CA GLU A 20 -4.41 -17.40 6.11
C GLU A 20 -3.00 -17.24 5.54
N LEU A 21 -2.89 -16.76 4.30
CA LEU A 21 -1.58 -16.54 3.67
C LEU A 21 -0.93 -15.21 4.06
N ILE A 22 -1.69 -14.12 4.04
CA ILE A 22 -1.16 -12.76 4.06
C ILE A 22 -1.60 -12.00 5.33
N GLY A 23 -2.82 -12.24 5.79
CA GLY A 23 -3.45 -11.47 6.86
C GLY A 23 -3.23 -12.01 8.26
N ASP A 24 -3.62 -11.20 9.25
CA ASP A 24 -3.79 -11.65 10.62
C ASP A 24 -5.13 -12.37 10.74
N LEU A 25 -5.10 -13.60 11.23
CA LEU A 25 -6.33 -14.33 11.53
C LEU A 25 -6.98 -13.79 12.82
N PRO A 26 -8.33 -13.81 12.90
CA PRO A 26 -9.05 -13.40 14.11
C PRO A 26 -8.66 -14.20 15.36
N SER A 27 -7.99 -15.32 15.20
CA SER A 27 -7.51 -16.23 16.25
C SER A 27 -6.10 -15.94 16.79
N ASN A 28 -5.52 -14.77 16.51
CA ASN A 28 -4.12 -14.44 16.86
C ASN A 28 -3.08 -15.36 16.18
N GLN A 29 -3.42 -15.96 15.06
CA GLN A 29 -2.45 -16.68 14.25
C GLN A 29 -2.02 -15.75 13.12
N ASP A 30 -0.75 -15.37 13.13
CA ASP A 30 -0.14 -14.60 12.06
C ASP A 30 -0.25 -15.34 10.74
N GLY A 31 -0.49 -14.60 9.66
CA GLY A 31 -0.46 -15.16 8.31
C GLY A 31 0.93 -15.76 7.99
N ILE A 32 0.98 -16.70 7.07
CA ILE A 32 2.24 -17.38 6.71
C ILE A 32 3.30 -16.38 6.20
N ILE A 33 2.87 -15.36 5.45
CA ILE A 33 3.78 -14.35 4.83
C ILE A 33 3.92 -13.11 5.71
N ASN A 34 3.16 -12.90 6.69
CA ASN A 34 3.11 -11.83 7.69
C ASN A 34 4.13 -10.68 7.50
N GLN A 35 4.02 -9.96 6.38
CA GLN A 35 4.83 -8.77 6.14
C GLN A 35 4.02 -7.52 6.49
N THR A 36 4.44 -6.87 7.55
CA THR A 36 3.79 -5.65 8.03
C THR A 36 4.30 -4.42 7.29
N ILE A 37 3.38 -3.59 6.87
CA ILE A 37 3.62 -2.29 6.24
C ILE A 37 2.84 -1.21 6.98
N VAL A 38 3.27 0.05 6.84
CA VAL A 38 2.54 1.21 7.35
C VAL A 38 2.20 2.13 6.18
N ILE A 39 0.91 2.43 6.01
CA ILE A 39 0.41 3.32 4.95
C ILE A 39 0.17 4.70 5.53
N TYR A 40 0.78 5.72 4.92
CA TYR A 40 0.59 7.14 5.23
C TYR A 40 -0.20 7.78 4.10
N GLN A 41 -1.44 8.16 4.37
CA GLN A 41 -2.27 8.84 3.40
C GLN A 41 -1.88 10.31 3.28
N HIS A 42 -1.84 10.82 2.06
CA HIS A 42 -1.57 12.23 1.79
C HIS A 42 -2.74 13.12 2.26
N ALA A 43 -2.46 14.05 3.16
CA ALA A 43 -3.44 15.03 3.65
C ALA A 43 -3.47 16.25 2.73
N ILE A 44 -4.24 16.17 1.64
CA ILE A 44 -4.32 17.23 0.62
C ILE A 44 -4.82 18.55 1.23
N GLU A 45 -5.80 18.49 2.13
CA GLU A 45 -6.40 19.68 2.77
C GLU A 45 -5.44 20.41 3.71
N GLU A 46 -4.50 19.69 4.33
CA GLU A 46 -3.52 20.26 5.26
C GLU A 46 -2.22 20.68 4.56
N THR A 47 -2.01 20.22 3.34
CA THR A 47 -0.83 20.57 2.55
C THR A 47 -0.97 21.98 1.99
N LYS A 48 -0.16 22.92 2.53
CA LYS A 48 -0.13 24.30 2.03
C LYS A 48 0.58 24.33 0.69
N THR A 49 -0.15 24.68 -0.36
CA THR A 49 0.42 24.87 -1.70
C THR A 49 0.83 26.34 -1.91
N ASN A 50 1.92 26.54 -2.65
CA ASN A 50 2.31 27.86 -3.15
C ASN A 50 1.43 28.29 -4.34
N MET A 51 1.71 29.50 -4.90
CA MET A 51 0.94 30.04 -6.04
C MET A 51 1.02 29.16 -7.30
N TYR A 52 1.99 28.27 -7.39
CA TYR A 52 2.21 27.34 -8.52
C TYR A 52 1.64 25.93 -8.25
N GLY A 53 0.95 25.71 -7.13
CA GLY A 53 0.38 24.41 -6.77
C GLY A 53 1.38 23.41 -6.18
N GLU A 54 2.61 23.83 -5.87
CA GLU A 54 3.59 22.98 -5.22
C GLU A 54 3.49 23.12 -3.69
N ALA A 55 3.77 22.02 -2.97
CA ALA A 55 3.81 22.03 -1.52
C ALA A 55 5.00 22.85 -1.01
N ALA A 56 4.74 24.06 -0.52
CA ALA A 56 5.78 25.02 -0.11
C ALA A 56 6.66 24.53 1.06
N ALA A 57 6.13 23.65 1.91
CA ALA A 57 6.80 23.11 3.10
C ALA A 57 6.92 21.57 3.10
N GLY A 58 6.66 20.92 1.97
CA GLY A 58 6.57 19.48 1.85
C GLY A 58 5.13 18.96 1.98
N LYS A 59 4.93 17.69 1.60
CA LYS A 59 3.64 17.00 1.71
C LYS A 59 3.36 16.66 3.16
N VAL A 60 2.14 16.91 3.63
CA VAL A 60 1.66 16.49 4.96
C VAL A 60 0.93 15.17 4.84
N TYR A 61 1.18 14.27 5.76
CA TYR A 61 0.57 12.94 5.79
C TYR A 61 -0.27 12.73 7.04
N LYS A 62 -1.34 11.98 6.90
CA LYS A 62 -2.16 11.53 8.03
C LYS A 62 -1.39 10.50 8.87
N PRO A 63 -1.81 10.24 10.12
CA PRO A 63 -1.24 9.18 10.94
C PRO A 63 -1.16 7.86 10.18
N GLY A 64 -0.04 7.13 10.33
CA GLY A 64 0.18 5.86 9.65
C GLY A 64 -0.76 4.77 10.13
N VAL A 65 -1.25 3.97 9.19
CA VAL A 65 -2.09 2.80 9.46
C VAL A 65 -1.32 1.54 9.11
N GLN A 66 -1.24 0.65 10.08
CA GLN A 66 -0.54 -0.62 9.95
C GLN A 66 -1.44 -1.67 9.30
N THR A 67 -0.92 -2.38 8.31
CA THR A 67 -1.59 -3.51 7.66
C THR A 67 -0.57 -4.53 7.17
N THR A 68 -1.05 -5.67 6.68
CA THR A 68 -0.19 -6.71 6.10
C THR A 68 -0.29 -6.71 4.58
N ALA A 69 0.80 -7.08 3.91
CA ALA A 69 0.86 -7.13 2.46
C ALA A 69 1.77 -8.25 1.95
N LEU A 70 1.47 -8.73 0.75
CA LEU A 70 2.42 -9.50 -0.06
C LEU A 70 3.29 -8.52 -0.84
N ILE A 71 4.61 -8.63 -0.70
CA ILE A 71 5.55 -7.67 -1.23
C ILE A 71 6.45 -8.33 -2.27
N THR A 72 6.54 -7.72 -3.44
CA THR A 72 7.49 -8.09 -4.49
C THR A 72 8.32 -6.87 -4.80
N ALA A 73 9.60 -6.89 -4.43
CA ALA A 73 10.54 -5.81 -4.72
C ALA A 73 11.45 -6.22 -5.87
N ASP A 74 11.66 -5.30 -6.79
CA ASP A 74 12.62 -5.45 -7.87
C ASP A 74 14.05 -5.26 -7.36
N ASP A 75 15.04 -5.73 -8.12
CA ASP A 75 16.44 -5.44 -7.85
C ASP A 75 16.73 -3.93 -7.94
N PHE A 76 17.77 -3.50 -7.24
CA PHE A 76 18.22 -2.11 -7.30
C PHE A 76 18.76 -1.79 -8.69
N ASP A 77 18.18 -0.78 -9.32
CA ASP A 77 18.75 -0.18 -10.52
C ASP A 77 19.65 0.99 -10.13
N PHE A 78 20.95 0.83 -10.38
CA PHE A 78 21.95 1.81 -10.06
C PHE A 78 22.31 2.58 -11.33
N ASN A 79 21.78 3.77 -11.48
CA ASN A 79 22.04 4.64 -12.62
C ASN A 79 23.02 5.74 -12.21
N THR A 80 24.13 5.85 -12.92
CA THR A 80 25.11 6.91 -12.70
C THR A 80 24.86 7.98 -13.76
N GLU A 81 24.05 8.97 -13.43
CA GLU A 81 23.82 10.14 -14.27
C GLU A 81 24.81 11.27 -13.93
N GLU A 82 24.88 12.30 -14.79
CA GLU A 82 25.76 13.49 -14.66
C GLU A 82 25.67 14.19 -13.30
N PHE A 83 24.55 14.02 -12.57
CA PHE A 83 24.28 14.62 -11.25
C PHE A 83 24.57 13.69 -10.06
N GLY A 84 25.22 12.56 -10.27
CA GLY A 84 25.60 11.62 -9.23
C GLY A 84 24.80 10.31 -9.26
N PRO A 85 25.13 9.37 -8.35
CA PRO A 85 24.47 8.06 -8.31
C PRO A 85 23.01 8.21 -7.85
N ASP A 86 22.07 7.74 -8.66
CA ASP A 86 20.67 7.63 -8.32
C ASP A 86 20.31 6.16 -8.11
N LEU A 87 19.77 5.85 -6.95
CA LEU A 87 19.32 4.51 -6.61
C LEU A 87 17.80 4.46 -6.81
N ARG A 88 17.36 3.71 -7.81
CA ARG A 88 15.94 3.48 -8.09
C ARG A 88 15.62 2.05 -7.78
N GLN A 89 14.52 1.85 -7.10
CA GLN A 89 13.96 0.54 -6.85
C GLN A 89 12.43 0.66 -6.93
N ASN A 90 11.81 -0.31 -7.58
CA ASN A 90 10.37 -0.44 -7.60
C ASN A 90 9.94 -1.60 -6.70
N ALA A 91 8.77 -1.47 -6.13
CA ALA A 91 8.16 -2.56 -5.38
C ALA A 91 6.65 -2.58 -5.65
N THR A 92 6.09 -3.78 -5.56
CA THR A 92 4.67 -4.02 -5.69
C THR A 92 4.14 -4.57 -4.39
N PHE A 93 3.13 -3.91 -3.84
CA PHE A 93 2.45 -4.31 -2.61
C PHE A 93 1.05 -4.79 -2.95
N ALA A 94 0.75 -6.06 -2.71
CA ALA A 94 -0.58 -6.59 -2.82
C ALA A 94 -1.21 -6.70 -1.43
N ILE A 95 -2.30 -5.97 -1.21
CA ILE A 95 -2.98 -5.85 0.08
C ILE A 95 -4.38 -6.42 -0.09
N LEU A 96 -4.84 -7.19 0.90
CA LEU A 96 -6.20 -7.72 0.88
C LEU A 96 -7.20 -6.58 1.05
N ARG A 97 -8.25 -6.60 0.23
CA ARG A 97 -9.31 -5.59 0.29
C ARG A 97 -9.99 -5.56 1.66
N GLN A 98 -10.20 -6.73 2.27
CA GLN A 98 -10.79 -6.84 3.60
C GLN A 98 -9.92 -6.12 4.65
N SER A 99 -8.61 -6.31 4.62
CA SER A 99 -7.69 -5.64 5.55
C SER A 99 -7.72 -4.11 5.42
N LEU A 100 -7.87 -3.59 4.20
CA LEU A 100 -8.03 -2.16 3.95
C LEU A 100 -9.37 -1.61 4.45
N GLN A 101 -10.45 -2.39 4.30
CA GLN A 101 -11.77 -2.03 4.81
C GLN A 101 -11.80 -2.04 6.34
N ASP A 102 -11.21 -3.03 6.98
CA ASP A 102 -11.14 -3.14 8.44
C ASP A 102 -10.29 -2.00 9.05
N ALA A 103 -9.27 -1.56 8.32
CA ALA A 103 -8.43 -0.43 8.69
C ALA A 103 -9.01 0.95 8.32
N ASP A 104 -10.15 0.99 7.61
CA ASP A 104 -10.77 2.20 7.05
C ASP A 104 -9.78 3.06 6.24
N VAL A 105 -8.95 2.38 5.44
CA VAL A 105 -7.94 3.02 4.58
C VAL A 105 -8.23 2.72 3.12
N ARG A 106 -8.26 3.77 2.32
CA ARG A 106 -8.30 3.69 0.87
C ARG A 106 -7.00 4.28 0.31
N PRO A 107 -6.06 3.46 -0.17
CA PRO A 107 -4.85 3.96 -0.78
C PRO A 107 -5.14 4.81 -2.02
N GLU A 108 -4.38 5.87 -2.21
CA GLU A 108 -4.45 6.75 -3.36
C GLU A 108 -3.05 6.97 -3.95
N LEU A 109 -3.01 7.57 -5.14
CA LEU A 109 -1.75 7.94 -5.79
C LEU A 109 -1.06 9.03 -4.96
N GLY A 110 0.23 8.86 -4.72
CA GLY A 110 1.02 9.78 -3.91
C GLY A 110 1.03 9.48 -2.41
N ASP A 111 0.30 8.46 -1.96
CA ASP A 111 0.43 7.92 -0.61
C ASP A 111 1.81 7.27 -0.44
N VAL A 112 2.26 7.17 0.80
CA VAL A 112 3.57 6.59 1.13
C VAL A 112 3.41 5.34 1.97
N ILE A 113 4.12 4.31 1.57
CA ILE A 113 4.22 3.05 2.32
C ILE A 113 5.59 2.99 2.99
N ASP A 114 5.64 2.74 4.30
CA ASP A 114 6.87 2.45 5.03
C ASP A 114 7.06 0.94 5.14
N TRP A 115 8.14 0.45 4.56
CA TRP A 115 8.54 -0.95 4.61
C TRP A 115 10.07 -1.07 4.53
N ASN A 116 10.63 -1.98 5.32
CA ASN A 116 12.06 -2.32 5.34
C ASN A 116 12.97 -1.08 5.39
N PHE A 117 12.68 -0.14 6.30
CA PHE A 117 13.40 1.13 6.48
C PHE A 117 13.37 2.07 5.27
N GLY A 118 12.60 1.77 4.24
CA GLY A 118 12.39 2.57 3.05
C GLY A 118 10.99 3.17 2.99
N HIS A 119 10.88 4.32 2.32
CA HIS A 119 9.59 4.94 2.05
C HIS A 119 9.30 4.80 0.56
N TRP A 120 8.11 4.30 0.25
CA TRP A 120 7.68 3.92 -1.09
C TRP A 120 6.47 4.75 -1.48
N GLU A 121 6.58 5.58 -2.51
CA GLU A 121 5.45 6.38 -3.01
C GLU A 121 4.63 5.58 -4.01
N VAL A 122 3.31 5.60 -3.86
CA VAL A 122 2.38 4.90 -4.74
C VAL A 122 2.28 5.63 -6.08
N SER A 123 2.69 4.96 -7.15
CA SER A 123 2.65 5.47 -8.52
C SER A 123 1.44 4.98 -9.30
N SER A 124 0.97 3.77 -9.04
CA SER A 124 -0.24 3.23 -9.65
C SER A 124 -0.94 2.25 -8.75
N MET A 125 -2.23 2.09 -8.96
CA MET A 125 -3.08 1.18 -8.23
C MET A 125 -3.92 0.35 -9.20
N ASN A 126 -4.02 -0.95 -8.93
CA ASN A 126 -4.87 -1.86 -9.66
C ASN A 126 -5.63 -2.76 -8.69
N GLU A 127 -6.91 -2.97 -8.94
CA GLU A 127 -7.73 -3.90 -8.17
C GLU A 127 -7.81 -5.26 -8.88
N ASN A 128 -7.45 -6.32 -8.16
CA ASN A 128 -7.54 -7.68 -8.68
C ASN A 128 -8.96 -8.21 -8.56
N GLN A 129 -9.51 -8.62 -9.68
CA GLN A 129 -10.90 -9.08 -9.81
C GLN A 129 -10.93 -10.59 -10.02
N LEU A 130 -11.78 -11.29 -9.25
CA LEU A 130 -12.05 -12.72 -9.50
C LEU A 130 -12.89 -12.90 -10.76
N VAL A 131 -13.83 -11.97 -11.00
CA VAL A 131 -14.67 -11.96 -12.19
C VAL A 131 -14.61 -10.58 -12.82
N GLY A 132 -14.28 -10.52 -14.11
CA GLY A 132 -14.05 -9.28 -14.84
C GLY A 132 -15.20 -8.27 -14.70
N GLY A 133 -14.87 -7.07 -14.25
CA GLY A 133 -15.80 -5.95 -14.13
C GLY A 133 -16.75 -5.98 -12.92
N GLN A 134 -16.69 -6.98 -12.06
CA GLN A 134 -17.53 -7.06 -10.87
C GLN A 134 -16.77 -6.55 -9.65
N VAL A 135 -17.05 -5.31 -9.24
CA VAL A 135 -16.39 -4.63 -8.11
C VAL A 135 -16.59 -5.38 -6.77
N GLU A 136 -17.73 -6.05 -6.62
CA GLU A 136 -18.06 -6.81 -5.41
C GLU A 136 -17.15 -8.04 -5.21
N ASN A 137 -16.53 -8.52 -6.28
CA ASN A 137 -15.68 -9.70 -6.30
C ASN A 137 -14.19 -9.37 -6.34
N ASN A 138 -13.82 -8.14 -6.05
CA ASN A 138 -12.41 -7.75 -5.91
C ASN A 138 -11.87 -8.24 -4.56
N PHE A 139 -10.75 -8.95 -4.57
CA PHE A 139 -10.18 -9.56 -3.37
C PHE A 139 -8.90 -8.88 -2.89
N SER A 140 -8.15 -8.24 -3.77
CA SER A 140 -6.92 -7.54 -3.40
C SER A 140 -6.70 -6.28 -4.21
N VAL A 141 -5.94 -5.36 -3.64
CA VAL A 141 -5.47 -4.14 -4.29
C VAL A 141 -3.96 -4.24 -4.44
N THR A 142 -3.49 -4.08 -5.68
CA THR A 142 -2.06 -4.09 -5.99
C THR A 142 -1.59 -2.66 -6.21
N LEU A 143 -0.61 -2.24 -5.41
CA LEU A 143 0.01 -0.92 -5.46
C LEU A 143 1.41 -1.05 -6.06
N SER A 144 1.65 -0.39 -7.19
CA SER A 144 3.01 -0.24 -7.72
C SER A 144 3.63 1.02 -7.14
N THR A 145 4.85 0.90 -6.63
CA THR A 145 5.51 1.96 -5.89
C THR A 145 6.95 2.11 -6.32
N PHE A 146 7.54 3.25 -5.99
CA PHE A 146 8.96 3.50 -6.16
C PHE A 146 9.59 4.04 -4.87
N LEU A 147 10.85 3.70 -4.65
CA LEU A 147 11.60 4.16 -3.49
C LEU A 147 11.84 5.66 -3.55
N ILE A 148 11.53 6.38 -2.48
CA ILE A 148 11.75 7.82 -2.37
C ILE A 148 12.82 8.17 -1.35
N ARG A 149 13.49 9.30 -1.55
CA ARG A 149 14.49 9.82 -0.63
C ARG A 149 13.83 10.46 0.59
N ARG A 150 14.36 10.17 1.78
CA ARG A 150 13.83 10.69 3.06
C ARG A 150 13.83 12.22 3.18
N SER A 151 14.67 12.92 2.42
CA SER A 151 14.85 14.38 2.55
C SER A 151 13.59 15.20 2.27
N ASN A 152 12.61 14.64 1.57
CA ASN A 152 11.40 15.34 1.15
C ASN A 152 10.14 14.93 1.95
N LEU A 153 10.29 14.07 2.96
CA LEU A 153 9.15 13.53 3.72
C LEU A 153 9.09 14.14 5.12
N GLN A 154 8.00 14.82 5.42
CA GLN A 154 7.61 15.24 6.77
C GLN A 154 6.67 14.20 7.38
N ILE A 155 7.19 13.01 7.66
CA ILE A 155 6.44 11.97 8.39
C ILE A 155 6.92 11.99 9.84
N GLU A 156 6.01 12.29 10.77
CA GLU A 156 6.28 12.11 12.18
C GLU A 156 6.46 10.61 12.47
N ARG A 157 7.67 10.25 12.87
CA ARG A 157 7.92 8.89 13.35
C ARG A 157 7.17 8.68 14.65
N ILE A 158 6.22 7.77 14.65
CA ILE A 158 5.70 7.20 15.89
C ILE A 158 6.88 6.45 16.52
N ARG A 159 7.51 7.08 17.53
CA ARG A 159 8.46 6.36 18.36
C ARG A 159 7.64 5.40 19.22
N SER A 160 7.65 4.14 18.87
CA SER A 160 7.26 3.10 19.82
C SER A 160 8.30 3.12 20.95
N ASN A 161 7.87 3.55 22.12
CA ASN A 161 8.62 3.33 23.36
C ASN A 161 8.61 1.84 23.73
#